data_ab2a8df058f8b5529626fcae73e8ba8e
#
_entry.id   ab2a8df058f8b5529626fcae73e8ba8e
#
_cell.length_a   1.000
_cell.length_b   1.000
_cell.length_c   1.000
_cell.angle_alpha   90.00
_cell.angle_beta   90.00
_cell.angle_gamma   90.00
#
_symmetry.space_group_name_H-M   'P 1'
#
loop_
_entity.id
_entity.type
_entity.pdbx_description
1 polymer ?
#
loop_
_entity_poly.entity_id
_entity_poly.type
_entity_poly.pdbx_seq_one_letter_code
_entity_poly.pdbx_strand_id
1 'polypeptide(L)'
;MKLCRYDDDRLGVVRGDMVHDVTEAQTQIRAAAPYAMKGDAVIAALPAWRSRLEEMAAKAPGKPLSQVKLLAPVARPSKLVAAPTNYRAHIDEMAARASAHNIKPSPAIGTAGLFLKANS
;
A
#
# COMPACT_ATOMS: atom_id res chain seq x y z
N MET A 1 0.46 16.24 1.08
CA MET A 1 1.23 15.45 0.09
C MET A 1 0.57 14.10 -0.13
N LYS A 2 0.37 13.68 -1.38
CA LYS A 2 -0.04 12.32 -1.74
C LYS A 2 1.16 11.60 -2.34
N LEU A 3 1.42 10.36 -1.92
CA LEU A 3 2.49 9.52 -2.44
C LEU A 3 1.90 8.32 -3.17
N CYS A 4 2.59 7.85 -4.19
CA CYS A 4 2.29 6.58 -4.85
C CYS A 4 3.58 5.81 -5.12
N ARG A 5 3.46 4.50 -5.21
CA ARG A 5 4.46 3.64 -5.83
C ARG A 5 3.97 3.29 -7.22
N TYR A 6 4.86 3.24 -8.17
CA TYR A 6 4.49 3.01 -9.57
C TYR A 6 5.60 2.32 -10.37
N ASP A 7 5.23 1.77 -11.50
CA ASP A 7 6.11 1.07 -12.45
C ASP A 7 7.06 0.08 -11.75
N ASP A 8 8.37 0.21 -11.90
CA ASP A 8 9.39 -0.68 -11.32
C ASP A 8 9.81 -0.24 -9.90
N ASP A 9 8.86 -0.21 -8.96
CA ASP A 9 9.08 0.19 -7.55
C ASP A 9 9.56 1.64 -7.37
N ARG A 10 9.16 2.53 -8.26
CA ARG A 10 9.43 3.97 -8.15
C ARG A 10 8.54 4.61 -7.09
N LEU A 11 9.04 5.70 -6.50
CA LEU A 11 8.30 6.55 -5.59
C LEU A 11 7.94 7.85 -6.27
N GLY A 12 6.69 8.27 -6.17
CA GLY A 12 6.20 9.53 -6.74
C GLY A 12 5.36 10.35 -5.78
N VAL A 13 5.44 11.68 -5.92
CA VAL A 13 4.51 12.63 -5.33
C VAL A 13 3.43 12.94 -6.35
N VAL A 14 2.18 12.80 -5.96
CA VAL A 14 1.03 13.08 -6.84
C VAL A 14 0.52 14.50 -6.59
N ARG A 15 0.42 15.29 -7.68
CA ARG A 15 -0.15 16.63 -7.71
C ARG A 15 -1.16 16.72 -8.87
N GLY A 16 -2.43 16.90 -8.55
CA GLY A 16 -3.50 16.75 -9.55
C GLY A 16 -3.46 15.38 -10.19
N ASP A 17 -3.42 15.32 -11.50
CA ASP A 17 -3.36 14.09 -12.31
C ASP A 17 -1.92 13.72 -12.75
N MET A 18 -0.93 14.35 -12.13
CA MET A 18 0.49 14.14 -12.45
C MET A 18 1.23 13.47 -11.31
N VAL A 19 2.16 12.58 -11.65
CA VAL A 19 3.13 12.01 -10.72
C VAL A 19 4.51 12.62 -11.00
N HIS A 20 5.16 13.06 -9.92
CA HIS A 20 6.52 13.62 -9.94
C HIS A 20 7.47 12.63 -9.28
N ASP A 21 8.48 12.19 -10.01
CA ASP A 21 9.42 11.16 -9.55
C ASP A 21 10.29 11.68 -8.41
N VAL A 22 10.31 10.96 -7.30
CA VAL A 22 11.16 11.20 -6.14
C VAL A 22 11.87 9.91 -5.68
N THR A 23 12.10 8.99 -6.62
CA THR A 23 12.71 7.68 -6.36
C THR A 23 14.09 7.80 -5.73
N GLU A 24 14.83 8.85 -6.03
CA GLU A 24 16.14 9.12 -5.40
C GLU A 24 16.02 9.23 -3.87
N ALA A 25 14.95 9.86 -3.35
CA ALA A 25 14.70 9.90 -1.91
C ALA A 25 14.47 8.50 -1.33
N GLN A 26 13.71 7.66 -2.02
CA GLN A 26 13.50 6.27 -1.62
C GLN A 26 14.81 5.50 -1.54
N THR A 27 15.69 5.68 -2.53
CA THR A 27 17.03 5.06 -2.56
C THR A 27 17.87 5.49 -1.37
N GLN A 28 17.93 6.79 -1.09
CA GLN A 28 18.68 7.33 0.05
C GLN A 28 18.14 6.83 1.40
N ILE A 29 16.82 6.81 1.58
CA ILE A 29 16.19 6.30 2.81
C ILE A 29 16.53 4.82 3.03
N ARG A 30 16.42 4.01 1.98
CA ARG A 30 16.71 2.57 2.06
C ARG A 30 18.19 2.29 2.31
N ALA A 31 19.08 3.07 1.71
CA ALA A 31 20.51 2.95 1.94
C ALA A 31 20.93 3.33 3.36
N ALA A 32 20.26 4.30 3.98
CA ALA A 32 20.52 4.71 5.36
C ALA A 32 20.13 3.68 6.42
N ALA A 33 19.23 2.74 6.07
CA ALA A 33 18.74 1.70 6.99
C ALA A 33 18.65 0.32 6.29
N PRO A 34 19.76 -0.23 5.77
CA PRO A 34 19.73 -1.43 4.92
C PRO A 34 19.24 -2.68 5.64
N TYR A 35 19.37 -2.72 6.97
CA TYR A 35 18.97 -3.84 7.81
C TYR A 35 17.73 -3.54 8.67
N ALA A 36 16.98 -2.48 8.36
CA ALA A 36 15.79 -2.14 9.10
C ALA A 36 14.72 -3.24 8.94
N MET A 37 14.51 -4.01 9.99
CA MET A 37 13.54 -5.12 10.03
C MET A 37 12.11 -4.68 10.38
N LYS A 38 11.90 -3.40 10.69
CA LYS A 38 10.63 -2.86 11.20
C LYS A 38 9.86 -2.11 10.13
N GLY A 39 9.18 -2.84 9.26
CA GLY A 39 8.25 -2.25 8.31
C GLY A 39 8.91 -1.56 7.11
N ASP A 40 8.18 -0.67 6.46
CA ASP A 40 8.63 0.05 5.28
C ASP A 40 9.46 1.28 5.69
N ALA A 41 10.74 1.29 5.31
CA ALA A 41 11.67 2.37 5.65
C ALA A 41 11.21 3.73 5.12
N VAL A 42 10.58 3.78 3.95
CA VAL A 42 10.06 5.03 3.38
C VAL A 42 8.93 5.58 4.24
N ILE A 43 7.99 4.74 4.64
CA ILE A 43 6.88 5.15 5.51
C ILE A 43 7.40 5.63 6.86
N ALA A 44 8.36 4.92 7.45
CA ALA A 44 8.96 5.30 8.73
C ALA A 44 9.70 6.66 8.65
N ALA A 45 10.31 6.98 7.53
CA ALA A 45 11.07 8.21 7.32
C ALA A 45 10.18 9.42 6.93
N LEU A 46 8.91 9.22 6.57
CA LEU A 46 8.03 10.28 6.04
C LEU A 46 7.99 11.55 6.90
N PRO A 47 7.91 11.50 8.23
CA PRO A 47 7.89 12.73 9.05
C PRO A 47 9.14 13.62 8.82
N ALA A 48 10.31 13.02 8.72
CA ALA A 48 11.56 13.73 8.51
C ALA A 48 11.82 14.14 7.05
N TRP A 49 11.24 13.39 6.09
CA TRP A 49 11.53 13.57 4.67
C TRP A 49 10.47 14.37 3.91
N ARG A 50 9.37 14.72 4.54
CA ARG A 50 8.21 15.35 3.88
C ARG A 50 8.58 16.60 3.07
N SER A 51 9.27 17.56 3.67
CA SER A 51 9.66 18.81 2.99
C SER A 51 10.59 18.53 1.82
N ARG A 52 11.57 17.66 2.01
CA ARG A 52 12.52 17.29 0.95
C ARG A 52 11.83 16.58 -0.22
N LEU A 53 10.87 15.72 0.04
CA LEU A 53 10.07 15.06 -1.00
C LEU A 53 9.26 16.09 -1.81
N GLU A 54 8.68 17.09 -1.16
CA GLU A 54 7.93 18.16 -1.81
C GLU A 54 8.83 19.06 -2.67
N GLU A 55 10.04 19.37 -2.19
CA GLU A 55 11.05 20.13 -2.95
C GLU A 55 11.53 19.35 -4.18
N MET A 56 11.82 18.08 -4.03
CA MET A 56 12.22 17.20 -5.14
C MET A 56 11.11 17.11 -6.19
N ALA A 57 9.88 16.92 -5.76
CA ALA A 57 8.73 16.85 -6.65
C ALA A 57 8.46 18.19 -7.38
N ALA A 58 8.78 19.32 -6.77
CA ALA A 58 8.65 20.63 -7.42
C ALA A 58 9.64 20.81 -8.58
N LYS A 59 10.78 20.13 -8.53
CA LYS A 59 11.84 20.18 -9.55
C LYS A 59 11.70 19.07 -10.61
N ALA A 60 11.03 17.98 -10.26
CA ALA A 60 10.86 16.84 -11.16
C ALA A 60 9.78 17.10 -12.22
N PRO A 61 9.98 16.71 -13.47
CA PRO A 61 8.92 16.75 -14.47
C PRO A 61 7.75 15.87 -14.06
N GLY A 62 6.53 16.32 -14.37
CA GLY A 62 5.32 15.53 -14.13
C GLY A 62 5.08 14.53 -15.26
N LYS A 63 4.66 13.32 -14.90
CA LYS A 63 4.16 12.29 -15.83
C LYS A 63 2.69 12.03 -15.52
N PRO A 64 1.78 11.95 -16.52
CA PRO A 64 0.37 11.66 -16.26
C PRO A 64 0.17 10.35 -15.50
N LEU A 65 -0.69 10.34 -14.48
CA LEU A 65 -1.05 9.13 -13.72
C LEU A 65 -1.61 8.02 -14.61
N SER A 66 -2.28 8.37 -15.71
CA SER A 66 -2.80 7.42 -16.70
C SER A 66 -1.71 6.68 -17.47
N GLN A 67 -0.46 7.15 -17.44
CA GLN A 67 0.69 6.56 -18.14
C GLN A 67 1.61 5.75 -17.21
N VAL A 68 1.22 5.54 -15.96
CA VAL A 68 2.00 4.75 -15.00
C VAL A 68 1.18 3.61 -14.44
N LYS A 69 1.83 2.51 -14.10
CA LYS A 69 1.22 1.38 -13.40
C LYS A 69 1.35 1.62 -11.88
N LEU A 70 0.25 1.92 -11.23
CA LEU A 70 0.24 2.06 -9.76
C LEU A 70 0.48 0.70 -9.09
N LEU A 71 1.27 0.72 -8.03
CA LEU A 71 1.58 -0.44 -7.20
C LEU A 71 0.94 -0.30 -5.82
N ALA A 72 1.01 -1.37 -5.02
CA ALA A 72 0.60 -1.32 -3.62
C ALA A 72 1.36 -0.20 -2.87
N PRO A 73 0.69 0.59 -2.03
CA PRO A 73 1.31 1.75 -1.37
C PRO A 73 2.40 1.37 -0.38
N VAL A 74 2.34 0.18 0.21
CA VAL A 74 3.35 -0.36 1.13
C VAL A 74 4.20 -1.37 0.38
N ALA A 75 5.49 -1.09 0.22
CA ALA A 75 6.42 -1.94 -0.52
C ALA A 75 6.77 -3.22 0.23
N ARG A 76 7.03 -3.08 1.52
CA ARG A 76 7.54 -4.17 2.37
C ARG A 76 6.79 -4.17 3.70
N PRO A 77 5.55 -4.66 3.73
CA PRO A 77 4.80 -4.78 4.98
C PRO A 77 5.50 -5.81 5.88
N SER A 78 5.66 -5.48 7.16
CA SER A 78 6.17 -6.45 8.14
C SER A 78 5.13 -7.54 8.46
N LYS A 79 3.85 -7.19 8.37
CA LYS A 79 2.72 -8.08 8.61
C LYS A 79 1.55 -7.71 7.71
N LEU A 80 0.85 -8.72 7.20
CA LEU A 80 -0.46 -8.60 6.58
C LEU A 80 -1.46 -9.25 7.52
N VAL A 81 -2.34 -8.42 8.09
CA VAL A 81 -3.43 -8.89 8.94
C VAL A 81 -4.73 -8.78 8.17
N ALA A 82 -5.48 -9.86 8.13
CA ALA A 82 -6.77 -9.89 7.45
C ALA A 82 -7.89 -10.27 8.42
N ALA A 83 -9.06 -9.72 8.18
CA ALA A 83 -10.31 -10.02 8.85
C ALA A 83 -11.21 -10.79 7.88
N PRO A 84 -11.70 -12.00 8.23
CA PRO A 84 -12.68 -12.67 7.40
C PRO A 84 -14.01 -11.93 7.52
N THR A 85 -14.72 -11.80 6.41
CA THR A 85 -16.14 -11.35 6.35
C THR A 85 -16.48 -10.25 7.37
N ASN A 86 -15.92 -9.05 7.17
CA ASN A 86 -15.86 -8.00 8.21
C ASN A 86 -17.00 -6.97 8.14
N TYR A 87 -17.72 -6.83 7.04
CA TYR A 87 -18.80 -5.84 6.91
C TYR A 87 -20.07 -6.47 6.33
N ARG A 88 -21.22 -5.92 6.71
CA ARG A 88 -22.53 -6.51 6.52
C ARG A 88 -22.85 -6.90 5.08
N ALA A 89 -22.62 -6.00 4.15
CA ALA A 89 -22.84 -6.28 2.73
C ALA A 89 -22.02 -7.48 2.21
N HIS A 90 -20.80 -7.67 2.71
CA HIS A 90 -19.97 -8.82 2.35
C HIS A 90 -20.45 -10.11 3.02
N ILE A 91 -20.97 -10.04 4.26
CA ILE A 91 -21.58 -11.17 4.94
C ILE A 91 -22.79 -11.67 4.14
N ASP A 92 -23.65 -10.76 3.73
CA ASP A 92 -24.87 -11.07 2.97
C ASP A 92 -24.52 -11.65 1.59
N GLU A 93 -23.55 -11.09 0.88
CA GLU A 93 -23.04 -11.60 -0.39
C GLU A 93 -22.47 -13.02 -0.25
N MET A 94 -21.65 -13.26 0.75
CA MET A 94 -21.06 -14.57 1.00
C MET A 94 -22.10 -15.62 1.43
N ALA A 95 -23.11 -15.23 2.19
CA ALA A 95 -24.22 -16.09 2.58
C ALA A 95 -25.05 -16.50 1.35
N ALA A 96 -25.36 -15.55 0.46
CA ALA A 96 -26.07 -15.82 -0.78
C ALA A 96 -25.29 -16.77 -1.70
N ARG A 97 -23.98 -16.56 -1.87
CA ARG A 97 -23.11 -17.46 -2.66
C ARG A 97 -23.04 -18.87 -2.04
N ALA A 98 -22.86 -18.96 -0.72
CA ALA A 98 -22.79 -20.22 -0.03
C ALA A 98 -24.09 -21.03 -0.20
N SER A 99 -25.25 -20.39 -0.08
CA SER A 99 -26.56 -21.00 -0.31
C SER A 99 -26.71 -21.46 -1.75
N ALA A 100 -26.33 -20.64 -2.74
CA ALA A 100 -26.45 -21.00 -4.16
C ALA A 100 -25.58 -22.21 -4.57
N HIS A 101 -24.47 -22.44 -3.88
CA HIS A 101 -23.52 -23.53 -4.17
C HIS A 101 -23.52 -24.64 -3.11
N ASN A 102 -24.44 -24.61 -2.15
CA ASN A 102 -24.51 -25.56 -1.03
C ASN A 102 -23.19 -25.72 -0.27
N ILE A 103 -22.48 -24.59 -0.06
CA ILE A 103 -21.19 -24.51 0.63
C ILE A 103 -21.41 -23.89 2.03
N LYS A 104 -20.66 -24.36 3.01
CA LYS A 104 -20.69 -23.77 4.36
C LYS A 104 -20.20 -22.32 4.32
N PRO A 105 -20.94 -21.34 4.85
CA PRO A 105 -20.50 -19.95 4.89
C PRO A 105 -19.18 -19.79 5.62
N SER A 106 -18.36 -18.83 5.16
CA SER A 106 -17.15 -18.45 5.87
C SER A 106 -17.49 -17.88 7.24
N PRO A 107 -16.77 -18.24 8.32
CA PRO A 107 -17.06 -17.71 9.65
C PRO A 107 -16.82 -16.18 9.68
N ALA A 108 -17.66 -15.45 10.40
CA ALA A 108 -17.52 -14.03 10.63
C ALA A 108 -16.33 -13.72 11.54
N ILE A 109 -15.84 -12.48 11.50
CA ILE A 109 -14.70 -12.02 12.30
C ILE A 109 -14.85 -12.28 13.81
N GLY A 110 -16.08 -12.18 14.32
CA GLY A 110 -16.35 -12.43 15.74
C GLY A 110 -16.10 -13.88 16.17
N THR A 111 -16.15 -14.82 15.23
CA THR A 111 -15.91 -16.26 15.50
C THR A 111 -14.52 -16.69 15.06
N ALA A 112 -14.05 -16.19 13.91
CA ALA A 112 -12.77 -16.61 13.32
C ALA A 112 -11.58 -15.76 13.79
N GLY A 113 -11.84 -14.55 14.33
CA GLY A 113 -10.79 -13.60 14.67
C GLY A 113 -10.05 -13.05 13.47
N LEU A 114 -8.85 -12.52 13.73
CA LEU A 114 -7.92 -12.03 12.71
C LEU A 114 -6.95 -13.14 12.32
N PHE A 115 -6.47 -13.10 11.09
CA PHE A 115 -5.43 -14.03 10.63
C PHE A 115 -4.29 -13.30 9.91
N LEU A 116 -3.11 -13.88 9.95
CA LEU A 116 -1.93 -13.38 9.25
C LEU A 116 -1.87 -14.00 7.85
N LYS A 117 -1.51 -13.18 6.87
CA LYS A 117 -1.14 -13.63 5.53
C LYS A 117 0.37 -13.54 5.35
N ALA A 118 0.93 -14.42 4.51
CA ALA A 118 2.32 -14.32 4.10
C ALA A 118 2.57 -13.02 3.33
N ASN A 119 3.79 -12.48 3.47
CA ASN A 119 4.25 -11.25 2.80
C ASN A 119 4.98 -11.54 1.49
N SER A 120 4.77 -12.70 0.90
CA SER A 120 5.45 -13.14 -0.33
C SER A 120 5.01 -12.35 -1.55
#